data_515a28188582efb6137cdee139d11903
#
_entry.id   515a28188582efb6137cdee139d11903
#
_cell.length_a   1.000
_cell.length_b   1.000
_cell.length_c   1.000
_cell.angle_alpha   90.00
_cell.angle_beta   90.00
_cell.angle_gamma   90.00
#
_symmetry.space_group_name_H-M   'P 1'
#
loop_
_entity.id
_entity.type
_entity.pdbx_description
1 polymer ?
#
loop_
_entity_poly.entity_id
_entity_poly.type
_entity_poly.pdbx_seq_one_letter_code
_entity_poly.pdbx_strand_id
1 'polypeptide(L)'
;MLVVFGAAIIGVLVEAFVPRELRRAVHLLVTFGALVAAFVWTCVIAASSTLFAKGSAGHAAAMGAVAVDRPTLFIQGTILVLAAVSVLLIADDSQDVSSFAGQAAAVPGSSEERAGLLRGLVHTEIYPLTLFSVGGMLLFPAANDLLTMFVALETLSLPLYLLCGLARRRRLLSHEAAMKYFLLGSFSSAFFLFGIAMLYGYSGSVSLAAIASAASAGTGSDTLLFGGIALTGLGLLFKVGAVPFQSWKPDVYQG
;
A
#
# COMPACT_ATOMS: atom_id res chain seq x y z
N MET A 1 5.63 -5.80 -9.50
CA MET A 1 5.06 -6.23 -8.22
C MET A 1 5.98 -7.20 -7.47
N LEU A 2 6.26 -8.41 -7.99
CA LEU A 2 7.07 -9.43 -7.28
C LEU A 2 8.46 -8.93 -6.87
N VAL A 3 9.12 -8.11 -7.69
CA VAL A 3 10.42 -7.50 -7.36
C VAL A 3 10.31 -6.63 -6.10
N VAL A 4 9.24 -5.82 -5.99
CA VAL A 4 9.03 -4.92 -4.85
C VAL A 4 8.71 -5.71 -3.58
N PHE A 5 7.82 -6.72 -3.65
CA PHE A 5 7.54 -7.59 -2.50
C PHE A 5 8.77 -8.41 -2.08
N GLY A 6 9.54 -8.94 -3.04
CA GLY A 6 10.79 -9.63 -2.75
C GLY A 6 11.79 -8.72 -2.04
N ALA A 7 11.94 -7.48 -2.50
CA ALA A 7 12.79 -6.50 -1.85
C ALA A 7 12.29 -6.10 -0.45
N ALA A 8 10.97 -6.01 -0.24
CA ALA A 8 10.40 -5.77 1.08
C ALA A 8 10.76 -6.88 2.07
N ILE A 9 10.66 -8.15 1.64
CA ILE A 9 11.06 -9.31 2.46
C ILE A 9 12.57 -9.28 2.72
N ILE A 10 13.40 -9.00 1.69
CA ILE A 10 14.85 -8.83 1.87
C ILE A 10 15.13 -7.70 2.86
N GLY A 11 14.39 -6.59 2.80
CA GLY A 11 14.50 -5.50 3.77
C GLY A 11 14.27 -5.96 5.21
N VAL A 12 13.25 -6.78 5.47
CA VAL A 12 13.03 -7.36 6.80
C VAL A 12 14.19 -8.25 7.24
N LEU A 13 14.77 -9.03 6.32
CA LEU A 13 15.96 -9.84 6.62
C LEU A 13 17.21 -8.97 6.88
N VAL A 14 17.36 -7.87 6.18
CA VAL A 14 18.43 -6.88 6.42
C VAL A 14 18.33 -6.33 7.84
N GLU A 15 17.12 -6.02 8.34
CA GLU A 15 16.92 -5.61 9.74
C GLU A 15 17.37 -6.67 10.74
N ALA A 16 17.16 -7.94 10.44
CA ALA A 16 17.50 -9.03 11.34
C ALA A 16 19.01 -9.34 11.36
N PHE A 17 19.68 -9.30 10.21
CA PHE A 17 21.02 -9.89 10.05
C PHE A 17 22.14 -8.88 9.80
N VAL A 18 21.84 -7.66 9.31
CA VAL A 18 22.89 -6.69 8.95
C VAL A 18 23.26 -5.83 10.17
N PRO A 19 24.57 -5.57 10.43
CA PRO A 19 25.01 -4.65 11.47
C PRO A 19 24.40 -3.24 11.30
N ARG A 20 24.08 -2.59 12.42
CA ARG A 20 23.37 -1.29 12.44
C ARG A 20 24.02 -0.20 11.60
N GLU A 21 25.34 -0.17 11.57
CA GLU A 21 26.13 0.84 10.85
C GLU A 21 25.91 0.80 9.33
N LEU A 22 25.68 -0.39 8.78
CA LEU A 22 25.49 -0.61 7.33
C LEU A 22 24.02 -0.66 6.91
N ARG A 23 23.09 -0.85 7.86
CA ARG A 23 21.66 -1.07 7.56
C ARG A 23 21.08 -0.02 6.64
N ARG A 24 21.29 1.26 6.97
CA ARG A 24 20.75 2.35 6.19
C ARG A 24 21.21 2.33 4.74
N ALA A 25 22.51 2.17 4.51
CA ALA A 25 23.06 2.11 3.16
C ALA A 25 22.51 0.91 2.37
N VAL A 26 22.45 -0.27 3.01
CA VAL A 26 21.88 -1.47 2.41
C VAL A 26 20.41 -1.31 2.09
N HIS A 27 19.61 -0.75 3.02
CA HIS A 27 18.19 -0.49 2.78
C HIS A 27 17.95 0.48 1.63
N LEU A 28 18.68 1.60 1.57
CA LEU A 28 18.57 2.54 0.47
C LEU A 28 18.89 1.87 -0.86
N LEU A 29 19.98 1.09 -0.92
CA LEU A 29 20.38 0.40 -2.13
C LEU A 29 19.34 -0.63 -2.57
N VAL A 30 18.84 -1.46 -1.64
CA VAL A 30 17.83 -2.49 -1.91
C VAL A 30 16.52 -1.82 -2.35
N THR A 31 16.06 -0.80 -1.62
CA THR A 31 14.78 -0.13 -1.88
C THR A 31 14.81 0.59 -3.22
N PHE A 32 15.79 1.45 -3.43
CA PHE A 32 15.89 2.21 -4.67
C PHE A 32 16.17 1.33 -5.88
N GLY A 33 17.09 0.36 -5.72
CA GLY A 33 17.39 -0.63 -6.75
C GLY A 33 16.17 -1.45 -7.16
N ALA A 34 15.35 -1.86 -6.20
CA ALA A 34 14.12 -2.60 -6.47
C ALA A 34 13.06 -1.74 -7.19
N LEU A 35 12.89 -0.47 -6.80
CA LEU A 35 11.96 0.44 -7.48
C LEU A 35 12.38 0.70 -8.93
N VAL A 36 13.66 0.96 -9.16
CA VAL A 36 14.21 1.14 -10.51
C VAL A 36 14.07 -0.13 -11.35
N ALA A 37 14.43 -1.29 -10.79
CA ALA A 37 14.29 -2.57 -11.49
C ALA A 37 12.82 -2.87 -11.82
N ALA A 38 11.89 -2.62 -10.89
CA ALA A 38 10.47 -2.78 -11.12
C ALA A 38 9.96 -1.83 -12.20
N PHE A 39 10.42 -0.58 -12.22
CA PHE A 39 10.05 0.40 -13.24
C PHE A 39 10.54 -0.02 -14.63
N VAL A 40 11.82 -0.36 -14.75
CA VAL A 40 12.39 -0.86 -16.01
C VAL A 40 11.63 -2.08 -16.50
N TRP A 41 11.33 -3.04 -15.60
CA TRP A 41 10.56 -4.22 -15.97
C TRP A 41 9.15 -3.89 -16.44
N THR A 42 8.47 -2.94 -15.78
CA THR A 42 7.14 -2.45 -16.21
C THR A 42 7.20 -1.83 -17.61
N CYS A 43 8.24 -1.04 -17.91
CA CYS A 43 8.46 -0.47 -19.25
C CYS A 43 8.73 -1.56 -20.29
N VAL A 44 9.53 -2.58 -19.97
CA VAL A 44 9.80 -3.72 -20.86
C VAL A 44 8.51 -4.48 -21.19
N ILE A 45 7.68 -4.76 -20.17
CA ILE A 45 6.37 -5.39 -20.38
C ILE A 45 5.47 -4.50 -21.25
N ALA A 46 5.40 -3.20 -20.98
CA ALA A 46 4.57 -2.26 -21.74
C ALA A 46 5.00 -2.14 -23.21
N ALA A 47 6.31 -2.27 -23.49
CA ALA A 47 6.87 -2.25 -24.85
C ALA A 47 6.73 -3.60 -25.60
N SER A 48 6.34 -4.68 -24.91
CA SER A 48 6.28 -6.02 -25.49
C SER A 48 5.14 -6.13 -26.51
N SER A 49 5.48 -6.31 -27.78
CA SER A 49 4.53 -6.52 -28.87
C SER A 49 3.82 -7.88 -28.79
N THR A 50 4.41 -8.86 -28.13
CA THR A 50 3.84 -10.20 -27.97
C THR A 50 2.68 -10.24 -26.98
N LEU A 51 2.74 -9.39 -25.92
CA LEU A 51 1.70 -9.29 -24.90
C LEU A 51 0.55 -8.39 -25.33
N PHE A 52 0.82 -7.39 -26.18
CA PHE A 52 -0.15 -6.41 -26.64
C PHE A 52 -0.31 -6.42 -28.16
N ALA A 53 -0.46 -7.61 -28.76
CA ALA A 53 -0.81 -7.74 -30.17
C ALA A 53 -2.10 -6.93 -30.47
N LYS A 54 -2.21 -6.42 -31.72
CA LYS A 54 -3.38 -5.61 -32.12
C LYS A 54 -4.69 -6.36 -31.79
N GLY A 55 -5.49 -5.78 -30.88
CA GLY A 55 -6.79 -6.31 -30.48
C GLY A 55 -6.82 -7.11 -29.16
N SER A 56 -5.68 -7.35 -28.49
CA SER A 56 -5.70 -7.97 -27.18
C SER A 56 -5.99 -6.94 -26.07
N ALA A 57 -6.95 -7.24 -25.21
CA ALA A 57 -7.30 -6.41 -24.05
C ALA A 57 -6.29 -6.52 -22.90
N GLY A 58 -5.27 -7.37 -23.01
CA GLY A 58 -4.32 -7.72 -21.95
C GLY A 58 -4.33 -9.21 -21.63
N HIS A 59 -3.61 -9.60 -20.59
CA HIS A 59 -3.51 -10.98 -20.13
C HIS A 59 -3.89 -11.09 -18.65
N ALA A 60 -4.58 -12.17 -18.29
CA ALA A 60 -4.78 -12.56 -16.90
C ALA A 60 -3.60 -13.43 -16.44
N ALA A 61 -3.06 -13.13 -15.26
CA ALA A 61 -2.00 -13.87 -14.60
C ALA A 61 -2.47 -14.38 -13.23
N ALA A 62 -1.68 -15.22 -12.57
CA ALA A 62 -1.98 -15.73 -11.24
C ALA A 62 -3.38 -16.38 -11.16
N MET A 63 -3.67 -17.35 -12.05
CA MET A 63 -4.97 -18.02 -12.13
C MET A 63 -6.16 -17.08 -12.37
N GLY A 64 -5.94 -15.93 -12.99
CA GLY A 64 -6.97 -14.94 -13.26
C GLY A 64 -7.14 -13.84 -12.21
N ALA A 65 -6.41 -13.92 -11.08
CA ALA A 65 -6.51 -12.93 -10.01
C ALA A 65 -5.88 -11.57 -10.36
N VAL A 66 -4.93 -11.55 -11.29
CA VAL A 66 -4.18 -10.35 -11.68
C VAL A 66 -4.35 -10.09 -13.18
N ALA A 67 -4.76 -8.87 -13.52
CA ALA A 67 -4.80 -8.39 -14.90
C ALA A 67 -3.51 -7.64 -15.25
N VAL A 68 -2.97 -7.92 -16.43
CA VAL A 68 -1.83 -7.21 -17.02
C VAL A 68 -2.33 -6.54 -18.30
N ASP A 69 -2.71 -5.29 -18.18
CA ASP A 69 -3.22 -4.45 -19.26
C ASP A 69 -2.49 -3.10 -19.31
N ARG A 70 -2.73 -2.32 -20.34
CA ARG A 70 -2.07 -1.01 -20.52
C ARG A 70 -2.40 0.00 -19.41
N PRO A 71 -3.67 0.17 -19.00
CA PRO A 71 -4.00 1.05 -17.87
C PRO A 71 -3.28 0.66 -16.58
N THR A 72 -3.26 -0.62 -16.24
CA THR A 72 -2.55 -1.13 -15.07
C THR A 72 -1.06 -0.80 -15.11
N LEU A 73 -0.39 -1.07 -16.24
CA LEU A 73 1.05 -0.78 -16.39
C LEU A 73 1.35 0.72 -16.30
N PHE A 74 0.49 1.57 -16.86
CA PHE A 74 0.62 3.02 -16.74
C PHE A 74 0.52 3.48 -15.27
N ILE A 75 -0.50 3.01 -14.55
CA ILE A 75 -0.69 3.34 -13.13
C ILE A 75 0.48 2.82 -12.30
N GLN A 76 0.93 1.58 -12.53
CA GLN A 76 2.09 1.00 -11.85
C GLN A 76 3.37 1.79 -12.12
N GLY A 77 3.63 2.21 -13.35
CA GLY A 77 4.76 3.06 -13.70
C GLY A 77 4.73 4.39 -12.95
N THR A 78 3.57 5.03 -12.89
CA THR A 78 3.37 6.28 -12.15
C THR A 78 3.62 6.11 -10.65
N ILE A 79 3.08 5.04 -10.04
CA ILE A 79 3.29 4.72 -8.62
C ILE A 79 4.78 4.50 -8.33
N LEU A 80 5.50 3.79 -9.19
CA LEU A 80 6.93 3.52 -9.00
C LEU A 80 7.78 4.80 -9.05
N VAL A 81 7.47 5.73 -9.94
CA VAL A 81 8.15 7.04 -9.99
C VAL A 81 7.87 7.84 -8.72
N LEU A 82 6.61 7.93 -8.29
CA LEU A 82 6.24 8.63 -7.07
C LEU A 82 6.88 8.00 -5.83
N ALA A 83 6.90 6.66 -5.76
CA ALA A 83 7.55 5.92 -4.68
C ALA A 83 9.07 6.19 -4.64
N ALA A 84 9.75 6.24 -5.80
CA ALA A 84 11.17 6.57 -5.87
C ALA A 84 11.45 7.99 -5.35
N VAL A 85 10.64 8.97 -5.73
CA VAL A 85 10.75 10.34 -5.21
C VAL A 85 10.48 10.37 -3.69
N SER A 86 9.47 9.64 -3.21
CA SER A 86 9.17 9.56 -1.77
C SER A 86 10.32 8.95 -0.97
N VAL A 87 10.96 7.89 -1.49
CA VAL A 87 12.13 7.27 -0.84
C VAL A 87 13.32 8.23 -0.81
N LEU A 88 13.55 9.04 -1.85
CA LEU A 88 14.58 10.06 -1.86
C LEU A 88 14.32 11.15 -0.80
N LEU A 89 13.05 11.55 -0.63
CA LEU A 89 12.67 12.51 0.42
C LEU A 89 12.86 11.93 1.83
N ILE A 90 12.54 10.65 2.03
CA ILE A 90 12.75 9.95 3.30
C ILE A 90 14.27 9.83 3.60
N ALA A 91 15.09 9.66 2.57
CA ALA A 91 16.53 9.50 2.68
C ALA A 91 17.28 10.82 2.90
N ASP A 92 16.63 11.98 2.69
CA ASP A 92 17.27 13.29 2.81
C ASP A 92 17.48 13.66 4.29
N ASP A 93 18.76 13.73 4.70
CA ASP A 93 19.21 14.13 6.04
C ASP A 93 19.77 15.57 6.08
N SER A 94 19.49 16.38 5.07
CA SER A 94 20.05 17.75 4.94
C SER A 94 19.77 18.65 6.15
N GLN A 95 18.84 18.26 7.03
CA GLN A 95 18.43 18.99 8.23
C GLN A 95 19.05 18.45 9.53
N ASP A 96 20.01 17.55 9.49
CA ASP A 96 20.62 16.85 10.65
C ASP A 96 19.61 16.19 11.62
N VAL A 97 18.37 16.05 11.21
CA VAL A 97 17.27 15.53 12.03
C VAL A 97 16.44 14.54 11.21
N SER A 98 16.56 13.26 11.53
CA SER A 98 15.68 12.24 10.95
C SER A 98 14.21 12.61 11.14
N SER A 99 13.40 12.46 10.11
CA SER A 99 11.94 12.68 10.15
C SER A 99 11.21 11.65 11.00
N PHE A 100 11.84 10.49 11.27
CA PHE A 100 11.27 9.39 12.04
C PHE A 100 11.92 9.27 13.42
N ALA A 101 11.14 8.84 14.42
CA ALA A 101 11.60 8.74 15.80
C ALA A 101 12.59 7.60 16.00
N GLY A 102 13.74 7.86 16.61
CA GLY A 102 14.74 6.84 16.96
C GLY A 102 14.28 5.85 18.06
N GLN A 103 13.36 6.27 18.91
CA GLN A 103 12.72 5.43 19.94
C GLN A 103 11.26 5.84 20.11
N ALA A 104 10.35 5.09 19.53
CA ALA A 104 8.92 5.41 19.58
C ALA A 104 8.36 5.41 21.03
N ALA A 105 8.96 4.64 21.95
CA ALA A 105 8.55 4.56 23.35
C ALA A 105 9.15 5.65 24.28
N ALA A 106 10.20 6.38 23.83
CA ALA A 106 10.81 7.42 24.69
C ALA A 106 9.89 8.66 24.76
N VAL A 107 9.81 9.28 25.93
CA VAL A 107 9.01 10.51 26.12
C VAL A 107 9.62 11.66 25.31
N PRO A 108 8.83 12.40 24.52
CA PRO A 108 9.34 13.55 23.76
C PRO A 108 10.06 14.56 24.63
N GLY A 109 11.29 14.94 24.24
CA GLY A 109 12.14 15.88 24.99
C GLY A 109 12.92 15.27 26.16
N SER A 110 12.80 13.97 26.41
CA SER A 110 13.53 13.28 27.49
C SER A 110 15.02 13.11 27.20
N SER A 111 15.80 12.83 28.25
CA SER A 111 17.22 12.47 28.14
C SER A 111 17.44 11.19 27.33
N GLU A 112 16.48 10.27 27.39
CA GLU A 112 16.50 9.00 26.64
C GLU A 112 16.34 9.22 25.15
N GLU A 113 15.46 10.13 24.73
CA GLU A 113 15.32 10.51 23.33
C GLU A 113 16.62 11.17 22.81
N ARG A 114 17.19 12.11 23.59
CA ARG A 114 18.47 12.75 23.24
C ARG A 114 19.61 11.74 23.15
N ALA A 115 19.70 10.80 24.09
CA ALA A 115 20.71 9.75 24.07
C ALA A 115 20.53 8.81 22.86
N GLY A 116 19.30 8.49 22.46
CA GLY A 116 19.00 7.71 21.25
C GLY A 116 19.46 8.42 19.97
N LEU A 117 19.21 9.73 19.90
CA LEU A 117 19.62 10.56 18.77
C LEU A 117 21.16 10.68 18.65
N LEU A 118 21.84 10.91 19.77
CA LEU A 118 23.30 10.98 19.81
C LEU A 118 23.96 9.65 19.43
N ARG A 119 23.27 8.52 19.65
CA ARG A 119 23.73 7.19 19.23
C ARG A 119 23.44 6.87 17.78
N GLY A 120 22.85 7.79 17.00
CA GLY A 120 22.51 7.57 15.59
C GLY A 120 21.46 6.49 15.38
N LEU A 121 20.58 6.27 16.35
CA LEU A 121 19.48 5.31 16.22
C LEU A 121 18.46 5.87 15.23
N VAL A 122 18.57 5.45 13.98
CA VAL A 122 17.61 5.76 12.91
C VAL A 122 16.74 4.51 12.70
N HIS A 123 15.44 4.71 12.59
CA HIS A 123 14.54 3.62 12.19
C HIS A 123 14.74 3.29 10.72
N THR A 124 15.36 2.16 10.46
CA THR A 124 15.55 1.65 9.10
C THR A 124 14.39 0.77 8.64
N GLU A 125 13.50 0.36 9.55
CA GLU A 125 12.27 -0.39 9.28
C GLU A 125 11.28 0.37 8.37
N ILE A 126 11.43 1.69 8.25
CA ILE A 126 10.62 2.52 7.34
C ILE A 126 10.76 2.08 5.88
N TYR A 127 11.92 1.60 5.44
CA TYR A 127 12.18 1.20 4.08
C TYR A 127 11.39 -0.06 3.67
N PRO A 128 11.46 -1.19 4.41
CA PRO A 128 10.65 -2.37 4.08
C PRO A 128 9.14 -2.09 4.24
N LEU A 129 8.70 -1.30 5.23
CA LEU A 129 7.31 -0.89 5.37
C LEU A 129 6.83 -0.09 4.16
N THR A 130 7.64 0.85 3.68
CA THR A 130 7.35 1.61 2.45
C THR A 130 7.24 0.68 1.24
N LEU A 131 8.13 -0.30 1.09
CA LEU A 131 8.08 -1.25 -0.01
C LEU A 131 6.84 -2.15 0.06
N PHE A 132 6.40 -2.60 1.24
CA PHE A 132 5.14 -3.35 1.37
C PHE A 132 3.95 -2.50 0.96
N SER A 133 3.90 -1.23 1.39
CA SER A 133 2.84 -0.32 1.00
C SER A 133 2.82 -0.08 -0.52
N VAL A 134 3.97 0.19 -1.12
CA VAL A 134 4.12 0.33 -2.58
C VAL A 134 3.71 -0.95 -3.29
N GLY A 135 4.09 -2.12 -2.78
CA GLY A 135 3.67 -3.43 -3.31
C GLY A 135 2.16 -3.57 -3.36
N GLY A 136 1.47 -3.19 -2.29
CA GLY A 136 0.00 -3.14 -2.24
C GLY A 136 -0.60 -2.15 -3.23
N MET A 137 0.01 -0.95 -3.36
CA MET A 137 -0.41 0.06 -4.36
C MET A 137 -0.25 -0.45 -5.80
N LEU A 138 0.78 -1.26 -6.09
CA LEU A 138 0.99 -1.87 -7.40
C LEU A 138 0.03 -3.03 -7.67
N LEU A 139 -0.36 -3.76 -6.64
CA LEU A 139 -1.28 -4.90 -6.76
C LEU A 139 -2.73 -4.43 -6.97
N PHE A 140 -3.15 -3.34 -6.32
CA PHE A 140 -4.52 -2.86 -6.36
C PHE A 140 -5.06 -2.61 -7.79
N PRO A 141 -4.41 -1.82 -8.66
CA PRO A 141 -4.88 -1.60 -10.03
C PRO A 141 -4.79 -2.83 -10.92
N ALA A 142 -4.03 -3.85 -10.51
CA ALA A 142 -3.90 -5.11 -11.23
C ALA A 142 -4.90 -6.18 -10.74
N ALA A 143 -5.63 -5.93 -9.65
CA ALA A 143 -6.57 -6.89 -9.10
C ALA A 143 -7.75 -7.12 -10.07
N ASN A 144 -7.99 -8.38 -10.43
CA ASN A 144 -9.07 -8.80 -11.34
C ASN A 144 -10.24 -9.46 -10.60
N ASP A 145 -10.13 -9.61 -9.30
CA ASP A 145 -11.16 -10.08 -8.40
C ASP A 145 -11.20 -9.26 -7.10
N LEU A 146 -12.33 -9.30 -6.40
CA LEU A 146 -12.57 -8.51 -5.20
C LEU A 146 -11.72 -8.95 -4.00
N LEU A 147 -11.36 -10.23 -3.88
CA LEU A 147 -10.50 -10.70 -2.79
C LEU A 147 -9.06 -10.23 -2.98
N THR A 148 -8.52 -10.32 -4.19
CA THR A 148 -7.20 -9.77 -4.52
C THR A 148 -7.17 -8.25 -4.31
N MET A 149 -8.26 -7.55 -4.64
CA MET A 149 -8.41 -6.12 -4.37
C MET A 149 -8.40 -5.82 -2.87
N PHE A 150 -9.11 -6.61 -2.05
CA PHE A 150 -9.09 -6.49 -0.59
C PHE A 150 -7.69 -6.71 -0.02
N VAL A 151 -7.01 -7.79 -0.42
CA VAL A 151 -5.63 -8.08 0.02
C VAL A 151 -4.68 -6.95 -0.36
N ALA A 152 -4.82 -6.39 -1.55
CA ALA A 152 -4.02 -5.25 -2.00
C ALA A 152 -4.25 -4.01 -1.12
N LEU A 153 -5.51 -3.70 -0.77
CA LEU A 153 -5.86 -2.59 0.13
C LEU A 153 -5.29 -2.77 1.53
N GLU A 154 -5.35 -3.96 2.10
CA GLU A 154 -4.77 -4.23 3.41
C GLU A 154 -3.25 -4.18 3.38
N THR A 155 -2.63 -4.76 2.35
CA THR A 155 -1.18 -4.75 2.18
C THR A 155 -0.61 -3.32 2.04
N LEU A 156 -1.34 -2.41 1.38
CA LEU A 156 -0.92 -1.01 1.32
C LEU A 156 -1.16 -0.26 2.63
N SER A 157 -2.25 -0.58 3.36
CA SER A 157 -2.73 0.23 4.49
C SER A 157 -2.02 -0.10 5.79
N LEU A 158 -1.78 -1.38 6.10
CA LEU A 158 -1.16 -1.81 7.35
C LEU A 158 0.22 -1.18 7.59
N PRO A 159 1.14 -1.16 6.61
CA PRO A 159 2.41 -0.46 6.77
C PRO A 159 2.25 1.05 6.96
N LEU A 160 1.27 1.69 6.29
CA LEU A 160 1.03 3.12 6.43
C LEU A 160 0.54 3.49 7.83
N TYR A 161 -0.26 2.65 8.49
CA TYR A 161 -0.66 2.87 9.88
C TYR A 161 0.56 2.93 10.80
N LEU A 162 1.52 2.03 10.61
CA LEU A 162 2.77 2.00 11.37
C LEU A 162 3.65 3.22 11.06
N LEU A 163 3.81 3.56 9.77
CA LEU A 163 4.61 4.70 9.34
C LEU A 163 4.10 6.03 9.91
N CYS A 164 2.77 6.22 9.98
CA CYS A 164 2.18 7.41 10.62
C CYS A 164 2.57 7.51 12.10
N GLY A 165 2.65 6.38 12.81
CA GLY A 165 3.03 6.36 14.23
C GLY A 165 4.53 6.57 14.50
N LEU A 166 5.38 6.43 13.48
CA LEU A 166 6.84 6.59 13.59
C LEU A 166 7.31 8.03 13.37
N ALA A 167 6.43 8.96 12.97
CA ALA A 167 6.80 10.36 12.75
C ALA A 167 7.27 11.02 14.05
N ARG A 168 8.38 11.80 13.95
CA ARG A 168 9.09 12.34 15.12
C ARG A 168 8.60 13.71 15.59
N ARG A 169 8.27 14.59 14.66
CA ARG A 169 8.09 16.02 14.96
C ARG A 169 6.94 16.30 15.93
N ARG A 170 5.87 15.49 15.90
CA ARG A 170 4.65 15.69 16.72
C ARG A 170 4.18 14.36 17.27
N ARG A 171 5.03 13.64 18.00
CA ARG A 171 4.80 12.24 18.41
C ARG A 171 3.43 11.94 19.03
N LEU A 172 2.93 12.80 19.92
CA LEU A 172 1.61 12.58 20.51
C LEU A 172 0.51 12.65 19.46
N LEU A 173 0.59 13.64 18.55
CA LEU A 173 -0.35 13.78 17.42
C LEU A 173 -0.18 12.63 16.43
N SER A 174 1.05 12.19 16.17
CA SER A 174 1.32 11.07 15.27
C SER A 174 0.78 9.74 15.81
N HIS A 175 0.90 9.48 17.10
CA HIS A 175 0.32 8.29 17.73
C HIS A 175 -1.22 8.35 17.71
N GLU A 176 -1.82 9.52 17.98
CA GLU A 176 -3.25 9.73 17.87
C GLU A 176 -3.73 9.54 16.43
N ALA A 177 -3.03 10.13 15.46
CA ALA A 177 -3.31 9.98 14.04
C ALA A 177 -3.22 8.52 13.58
N ALA A 178 -2.17 7.81 13.96
CA ALA A 178 -1.99 6.40 13.65
C ALA A 178 -3.13 5.54 14.23
N MET A 179 -3.54 5.78 15.48
CA MET A 179 -4.65 5.08 16.12
C MET A 179 -5.96 5.35 15.39
N LYS A 180 -6.28 6.61 15.09
CA LYS A 180 -7.49 6.99 14.34
C LYS A 180 -7.49 6.37 12.95
N TYR A 181 -6.37 6.44 12.25
CA TYR A 181 -6.22 5.87 10.90
C TYR A 181 -6.41 4.35 10.90
N PHE A 182 -5.81 3.66 11.87
CA PHE A 182 -5.98 2.21 12.03
C PHE A 182 -7.43 1.84 12.34
N LEU A 183 -8.04 2.45 13.37
CA LEU A 183 -9.41 2.10 13.77
C LEU A 183 -10.44 2.37 12.66
N LEU A 184 -10.39 3.57 12.08
CA LEU A 184 -11.30 3.94 11.01
C LEU A 184 -11.02 3.16 9.72
N GLY A 185 -9.75 2.90 9.41
CA GLY A 185 -9.35 2.08 8.27
C GLY A 185 -9.82 0.63 8.39
N SER A 186 -9.65 0.01 9.55
CA SER A 186 -10.12 -1.36 9.82
C SER A 186 -11.64 -1.47 9.74
N PHE A 187 -12.36 -0.46 10.25
CA PHE A 187 -13.82 -0.39 10.13
C PHE A 187 -14.27 -0.31 8.66
N SER A 188 -13.61 0.52 7.87
CA SER A 188 -13.83 0.61 6.42
C SER A 188 -13.58 -0.72 5.71
N SER A 189 -12.49 -1.40 6.07
CA SER A 189 -12.14 -2.71 5.51
C SER A 189 -13.17 -3.78 5.83
N ALA A 190 -13.79 -3.72 7.02
CA ALA A 190 -14.90 -4.61 7.39
C ALA A 190 -16.12 -4.39 6.48
N PHE A 191 -16.50 -3.15 6.19
CA PHE A 191 -17.57 -2.86 5.22
C PHE A 191 -17.24 -3.36 3.83
N PHE A 192 -16.00 -3.14 3.37
CA PHE A 192 -15.54 -3.61 2.07
C PHE A 192 -15.65 -5.14 1.97
N LEU A 193 -15.16 -5.86 2.98
CA LEU A 193 -15.21 -7.33 3.01
C LEU A 193 -16.62 -7.86 3.10
N PHE A 194 -17.50 -7.21 3.87
CA PHE A 194 -18.91 -7.60 3.95
C PHE A 194 -19.64 -7.35 2.62
N GLY A 195 -19.32 -6.24 1.93
CA GLY A 195 -19.80 -5.97 0.58
C GLY A 195 -19.38 -7.06 -0.41
N ILE A 196 -18.11 -7.54 -0.34
CA ILE A 196 -17.62 -8.67 -1.14
C ILE A 196 -18.46 -9.94 -0.86
N ALA A 197 -18.72 -10.23 0.43
CA ALA A 197 -19.52 -11.40 0.80
C ALA A 197 -20.94 -11.34 0.22
N MET A 198 -21.58 -10.18 0.20
CA MET A 198 -22.89 -9.98 -0.42
C MET A 198 -22.84 -10.17 -1.95
N LEU A 199 -21.83 -9.61 -2.63
CA LEU A 199 -21.63 -9.77 -4.06
C LEU A 199 -21.33 -11.23 -4.44
N TYR A 200 -20.56 -11.93 -3.60
CA TYR A 200 -20.35 -13.36 -3.74
C TYR A 200 -21.67 -14.15 -3.56
N GLY A 201 -22.47 -13.81 -2.56
CA GLY A 201 -23.80 -14.39 -2.34
C GLY A 201 -24.74 -14.17 -3.54
N TYR A 202 -24.58 -13.03 -4.25
CA TYR A 202 -25.35 -12.72 -5.44
C TYR A 202 -24.91 -13.53 -6.68
N SER A 203 -23.60 -13.58 -6.95
CA SER A 203 -23.05 -14.08 -8.22
C SER A 203 -22.43 -15.48 -8.14
N GLY A 204 -22.17 -15.99 -6.92
CA GLY A 204 -21.39 -17.22 -6.70
C GLY A 204 -19.90 -17.10 -7.02
N SER A 205 -19.40 -15.87 -7.27
CA SER A 205 -18.01 -15.61 -7.66
C SER A 205 -17.50 -14.30 -7.11
N VAL A 206 -16.17 -14.22 -6.92
CA VAL A 206 -15.46 -12.96 -6.57
C VAL A 206 -14.88 -12.25 -7.79
N SER A 207 -14.88 -12.88 -8.96
CA SER A 207 -14.39 -12.30 -10.22
C SER A 207 -15.26 -11.13 -10.65
N LEU A 208 -14.65 -10.00 -10.98
CA LEU A 208 -15.34 -8.80 -11.46
C LEU A 208 -16.19 -9.10 -12.72
N ALA A 209 -15.64 -9.88 -13.65
CA ALA A 209 -16.35 -10.25 -14.89
C ALA A 209 -17.56 -11.13 -14.62
N ALA A 210 -17.44 -12.10 -13.70
CA ALA A 210 -18.55 -12.99 -13.34
C ALA A 210 -19.67 -12.23 -12.62
N ILE A 211 -19.33 -11.32 -11.72
CA ILE A 211 -20.29 -10.44 -11.03
C ILE A 211 -21.02 -9.57 -12.04
N ALA A 212 -20.30 -8.95 -12.98
CA ALA A 212 -20.89 -8.12 -14.04
C ALA A 212 -21.85 -8.93 -14.94
N SER A 213 -21.48 -10.16 -15.30
CA SER A 213 -22.32 -11.07 -16.09
C SER A 213 -23.60 -11.45 -15.35
N ALA A 214 -23.48 -11.80 -14.05
CA ALA A 214 -24.64 -12.14 -13.21
C ALA A 214 -25.58 -10.92 -13.05
N ALA A 215 -25.03 -9.71 -12.86
CA ALA A 215 -25.80 -8.48 -12.78
C ALA A 215 -26.54 -8.17 -14.09
N SER A 216 -25.89 -8.40 -15.25
CA SER A 216 -26.53 -8.23 -16.56
C SER A 216 -27.65 -9.24 -16.81
N ALA A 217 -27.54 -10.45 -16.27
CA ALA A 217 -28.54 -11.50 -16.41
C ALA A 217 -29.74 -11.33 -15.46
N GLY A 218 -29.62 -10.52 -14.41
CA GLY A 218 -30.69 -10.26 -13.42
C GLY A 218 -31.13 -11.51 -12.65
N THR A 219 -30.24 -12.47 -12.42
CA THR A 219 -30.58 -13.79 -11.88
C THR A 219 -30.57 -13.89 -10.36
N GLY A 220 -30.11 -12.86 -9.65
CA GLY A 220 -29.92 -12.87 -8.20
C GLY A 220 -30.88 -11.92 -7.43
N SER A 221 -30.66 -11.84 -6.13
CA SER A 221 -31.41 -10.90 -5.26
C SER A 221 -30.86 -9.47 -5.38
N ASP A 222 -31.73 -8.54 -5.76
CA ASP A 222 -31.36 -7.11 -5.85
C ASP A 222 -30.81 -6.56 -4.52
N THR A 223 -31.30 -7.03 -3.39
CA THR A 223 -30.80 -6.65 -2.07
C THR A 223 -29.32 -7.02 -1.89
N LEU A 224 -28.92 -8.20 -2.34
CA LEU A 224 -27.51 -8.64 -2.28
C LEU A 224 -26.65 -7.83 -3.25
N LEU A 225 -27.14 -7.55 -4.44
CA LEU A 225 -26.40 -6.77 -5.43
C LEU A 225 -26.19 -5.33 -4.97
N PHE A 226 -27.27 -4.62 -4.70
CA PHE A 226 -27.18 -3.19 -4.31
C PHE A 226 -26.53 -2.99 -2.94
N GLY A 227 -26.84 -3.85 -1.97
CA GLY A 227 -26.18 -3.86 -0.67
C GLY A 227 -24.67 -4.10 -0.77
N GLY A 228 -24.29 -5.11 -1.58
CA GLY A 228 -22.89 -5.43 -1.84
C GLY A 228 -22.12 -4.29 -2.53
N ILE A 229 -22.70 -3.68 -3.57
CA ILE A 229 -22.12 -2.52 -4.25
C ILE A 229 -21.97 -1.33 -3.29
N ALA A 230 -23.03 -1.04 -2.51
CA ALA A 230 -23.02 0.08 -1.57
C ALA A 230 -21.92 -0.07 -0.51
N LEU A 231 -21.80 -1.25 0.12
CA LEU A 231 -20.81 -1.50 1.17
C LEU A 231 -19.38 -1.57 0.62
N THR A 232 -19.18 -2.20 -0.54
CA THR A 232 -17.88 -2.19 -1.23
C THR A 232 -17.49 -0.77 -1.62
N GLY A 233 -18.43 -0.01 -2.18
CA GLY A 233 -18.23 1.41 -2.53
C GLY A 233 -17.92 2.27 -1.31
N LEU A 234 -18.61 2.07 -0.18
CA LEU A 234 -18.32 2.77 1.07
C LEU A 234 -16.89 2.53 1.55
N GLY A 235 -16.42 1.29 1.52
CA GLY A 235 -15.04 0.94 1.86
C GLY A 235 -14.03 1.67 0.96
N LEU A 236 -14.27 1.73 -0.35
CA LEU A 236 -13.41 2.44 -1.30
C LEU A 236 -13.45 3.97 -1.09
N LEU A 237 -14.64 4.55 -0.89
CA LEU A 237 -14.81 5.98 -0.64
C LEU A 237 -14.08 6.42 0.62
N PHE A 238 -14.08 5.58 1.65
CA PHE A 238 -13.30 5.84 2.86
C PHE A 238 -11.79 5.86 2.56
N LYS A 239 -11.27 4.88 1.81
CA LYS A 239 -9.83 4.82 1.45
C LYS A 239 -9.39 6.02 0.61
N VAL A 240 -10.23 6.47 -0.32
CA VAL A 240 -10.01 7.73 -1.07
C VAL A 240 -10.18 8.95 -0.16
N GLY A 241 -10.91 8.81 0.94
CA GLY A 241 -11.29 9.91 1.84
C GLY A 241 -12.20 10.91 1.15
N ALA A 242 -13.19 10.39 0.42
CA ALA A 242 -14.25 11.20 -0.14
C ALA A 242 -15.25 11.68 0.95
N VAL A 243 -15.94 12.77 0.69
CA VAL A 243 -17.01 13.25 1.59
C VAL A 243 -18.13 12.22 1.64
N PRO A 244 -18.64 11.86 2.83
CA PRO A 244 -18.38 12.38 4.17
C PRO A 244 -17.25 11.68 4.96
N PHE A 245 -16.46 10.81 4.35
CA PHE A 245 -15.48 9.92 5.01
C PHE A 245 -14.06 10.52 5.11
N GLN A 246 -13.89 11.82 4.89
CA GLN A 246 -12.59 12.49 4.85
C GLN A 246 -11.98 12.83 6.22
N SER A 247 -12.72 12.64 7.32
CA SER A 247 -12.37 13.15 8.66
C SER A 247 -11.02 12.65 9.20
N TRP A 248 -10.54 11.48 8.75
CA TRP A 248 -9.25 10.93 9.16
C TRP A 248 -8.05 11.62 8.49
N LYS A 249 -8.21 12.22 7.31
CA LYS A 249 -7.10 12.81 6.54
C LYS A 249 -6.40 13.97 7.24
N PRO A 250 -7.10 14.98 7.79
CA PRO A 250 -6.43 16.09 8.47
C PRO A 250 -5.54 15.62 9.61
N ASP A 251 -6.01 14.68 10.42
CA ASP A 251 -5.25 14.15 11.56
C ASP A 251 -3.98 13.42 11.10
N VAL A 252 -4.08 12.59 10.06
CA VAL A 252 -2.93 11.87 9.49
C VAL A 252 -1.92 12.81 8.84
N TYR A 253 -2.36 13.90 8.21
CA TYR A 253 -1.45 14.86 7.57
C TYR A 253 -0.79 15.82 8.57
N GLN A 254 -1.38 16.01 9.75
CA GLN A 254 -0.79 16.82 10.83
C GLN A 254 0.15 16.02 11.74
N GLY A 255 -0.10 14.72 11.88
CA GLY A 255 0.70 13.79 12.67
C GLY A 255 2.00 13.44 11.99
#